data_5e1876a9189a124543736eeeecc8dce6
#
_entry.id   5e1876a9189a124543736eeeecc8dce6
#
_cell.length_a   1.000
_cell.length_b   1.000
_cell.length_c   1.000
_cell.angle_alpha   90.00
_cell.angle_beta   90.00
_cell.angle_gamma   90.00
#
_symmetry.space_group_name_H-M   'P 1'
#
loop_
_entity.id
_entity.type
_entity.pdbx_description
1 polymer ?
#
loop_
_entity_poly.entity_id
_entity_poly.type
_entity_poly.pdbx_seq_one_letter_code
_entity_poly.pdbx_strand_id
1 'polypeptide(L)'
;MAAMLLFVGFVVSCGPATPSDIAADSIEYIKAGDYESYVNTFDMSVEEKQQYREMCEKKVSKGLEQKGGITGYKVVSETISEDGTQATVEVLITYGDAESEISKFKFVKDGEVWKQVMAK
;
A
#
# COMPACT_ATOMS: atom_id res chain seq x y z
N MET A 1 -4.15 -14.91 19.43
CA MET A 1 -4.31 -15.07 18.75
C MET A 1 -4.45 -15.14 17.83
N ALA A 2 -4.26 -15.03 17.75
CA ALA A 2 -4.54 -15.17 16.75
C ALA A 2 -4.76 -15.21 15.88
N ALA A 3 -4.90 -15.20 16.00
CA ALA A 3 -5.18 -15.40 15.09
C ALA A 3 -5.44 -15.31 14.30
N MET A 4 -5.50 -15.34 14.53
CA MET A 4 -5.84 -15.40 13.71
C MET A 4 -5.96 -15.27 12.88
N LEU A 5 -5.83 -15.33 13.11
CA LEU A 5 -6.09 -15.35 12.25
C LEU A 5 -6.23 -15.38 11.38
N LEU A 6 -6.23 -15.52 11.60
CA LEU A 6 -6.48 -15.66 10.71
C LEU A 6 -6.87 -15.75 9.93
N PHE A 7 -7.00 -15.93 10.09
CA PHE A 7 -7.61 -16.15 9.26
C PHE A 7 -8.08 -15.73 8.58
N VAL A 8 -8.07 -15.62 8.94
CA VAL A 8 -8.67 -15.31 8.21
C VAL A 8 -8.78 -14.96 7.32
N GLY A 9 -8.76 -15.00 7.14
CA GLY A 9 -8.93 -14.83 6.17
C GLY A 9 -9.21 -14.94 5.33
N PHE A 10 -9.35 -15.29 5.04
CA PHE A 10 -9.75 -15.63 4.02
C PHE A 10 -10.81 -15.44 3.65
N VAL A 11 -10.98 -15.41 4.24
CA VAL A 11 -12.01 -15.43 3.90
C VAL A 11 -12.67 -14.74 3.13
N VAL A 12 -12.64 -14.68 2.92
CA VAL A 12 -13.16 -14.19 2.14
C VAL A 12 -13.55 -13.20 1.66
N SER A 13 -13.22 -13.01 1.57
CA SER A 13 -13.39 -12.04 1.11
C SER A 13 -14.59 -11.32 0.59
N CYS A 14 -15.60 -11.22 1.19
CA CYS A 14 -16.81 -10.54 0.77
C CYS A 14 -16.94 -9.15 1.35
N GLY A 15 -16.04 -8.75 2.23
CA GLY A 15 -16.08 -7.45 2.87
C GLY A 15 -15.20 -6.41 2.16
N PRO A 16 -15.26 -5.14 2.60
CA PRO A 16 -14.38 -4.11 2.09
C PRO A 16 -12.91 -4.46 2.35
N ALA A 17 -12.03 -4.00 1.50
CA ALA A 17 -10.61 -4.24 1.66
C ALA A 17 -10.10 -3.57 2.93
N THR A 18 -9.22 -4.25 3.66
CA THR A 18 -8.59 -3.71 4.86
C THR A 18 -7.41 -2.83 4.44
N PRO A 19 -6.89 -1.98 5.35
CA PRO A 19 -5.67 -1.22 5.03
C PRO A 19 -4.51 -2.12 4.61
N SER A 20 -4.34 -3.27 5.25
CA SER A 20 -3.29 -4.22 4.87
C SER A 20 -3.48 -4.75 3.45
N ASP A 21 -4.73 -5.03 3.06
CA ASP A 21 -5.03 -5.48 1.71
C ASP A 21 -4.64 -4.42 0.68
N ILE A 22 -4.98 -3.17 0.97
CA ILE A 22 -4.69 -2.07 0.05
C ILE A 22 -3.18 -1.83 -0.04
N ALA A 23 -2.48 -1.92 1.09
CA ALA A 23 -1.02 -1.77 1.09
C ALA A 23 -0.38 -2.86 0.24
N ALA A 24 -0.81 -4.11 0.39
CA ALA A 24 -0.28 -5.22 -0.40
C ALA A 24 -0.58 -5.03 -1.89
N ASP A 25 -1.82 -4.66 -2.22
CA ASP A 25 -2.20 -4.40 -3.61
C ASP A 25 -1.36 -3.28 -4.20
N SER A 26 -1.09 -2.23 -3.41
CA SER A 26 -0.28 -1.10 -3.85
C SER A 26 1.12 -1.55 -4.26
N ILE A 27 1.72 -2.44 -3.48
CA ILE A 27 3.04 -2.95 -3.80
C ILE A 27 3.01 -3.78 -5.09
N GLU A 28 1.95 -4.58 -5.28
CA GLU A 28 1.80 -5.35 -6.51
C GLU A 28 1.65 -4.43 -7.72
N TYR A 29 0.88 -3.35 -7.59
CA TYR A 29 0.76 -2.37 -8.67
C TYR A 29 2.11 -1.74 -9.00
N ILE A 30 2.87 -1.36 -7.99
CA ILE A 30 4.19 -0.74 -8.19
C ILE A 30 5.14 -1.74 -8.86
N LYS A 31 5.12 -3.01 -8.42
CA LYS A 31 5.94 -4.06 -9.03
C LYS A 31 5.63 -4.21 -10.51
N ALA A 32 4.36 -4.12 -10.87
CA ALA A 32 3.91 -4.30 -12.24
C ALA A 32 4.07 -3.03 -13.09
N GLY A 33 4.43 -1.90 -12.47
CA GLY A 33 4.49 -0.63 -13.17
C GLY A 33 3.13 -0.03 -13.44
N ASP A 34 2.10 -0.52 -12.74
CA ASP A 34 0.73 -0.05 -12.91
C ASP A 34 0.46 1.10 -11.94
N TYR A 35 1.05 2.25 -12.25
CA TYR A 35 0.95 3.41 -11.37
C TYR A 35 -0.42 4.04 -11.39
N GLU A 36 -1.19 3.80 -12.44
CA GLU A 36 -2.58 4.29 -12.49
C GLU A 36 -3.41 3.65 -11.38
N SER A 37 -3.34 2.32 -11.26
CA SER A 37 -4.06 1.62 -10.20
C SER A 37 -3.54 2.02 -8.82
N TYR A 38 -2.23 2.20 -8.72
CA TYR A 38 -1.62 2.60 -7.46
C TYR A 38 -2.16 3.95 -6.97
N VAL A 39 -2.16 4.99 -7.84
CA VAL A 39 -2.61 6.31 -7.41
C VAL A 39 -4.12 6.33 -7.16
N ASN A 40 -4.87 5.42 -7.76
CA ASN A 40 -6.31 5.33 -7.52
C ASN A 40 -6.65 4.84 -6.11
N THR A 41 -5.68 4.29 -5.37
CA THR A 41 -5.91 3.93 -3.97
C THR A 41 -5.88 5.14 -3.04
N PHE A 42 -5.48 6.31 -3.54
CA PHE A 42 -5.28 7.51 -2.72
C PHE A 42 -6.51 8.40 -2.70
N ASP A 43 -6.66 9.12 -1.58
CA ASP A 43 -7.68 10.15 -1.42
C ASP A 43 -7.13 11.45 -2.02
N MET A 44 -7.29 11.58 -3.32
CA MET A 44 -6.76 12.70 -4.10
C MET A 44 -7.74 13.08 -5.20
N SER A 45 -7.68 14.33 -5.65
CA SER A 45 -8.44 14.76 -6.81
C SER A 45 -7.90 14.08 -8.07
N VAL A 46 -8.68 14.14 -9.16
CA VAL A 46 -8.24 13.58 -10.45
C VAL A 46 -6.92 14.21 -10.89
N GLU A 47 -6.81 15.52 -10.73
CA GLU A 47 -5.59 16.25 -11.13
C GLU A 47 -4.40 15.83 -10.30
N GLU A 48 -4.58 15.69 -8.99
CA GLU A 48 -3.51 15.25 -8.10
C GLU A 48 -3.06 13.82 -8.44
N LYS A 49 -4.01 12.95 -8.75
CA LYS A 49 -3.67 11.57 -9.13
C LYS A 49 -2.85 11.55 -10.40
N GLN A 50 -3.20 12.37 -11.37
CA GLN A 50 -2.46 12.45 -12.63
C GLN A 50 -1.03 12.92 -12.40
N GLN A 51 -0.85 13.98 -11.60
CA GLN A 51 0.47 14.50 -11.29
C GLN A 51 1.32 13.48 -10.52
N TYR A 52 0.71 12.80 -9.57
CA TYR A 52 1.40 11.79 -8.78
C TYR A 52 1.79 10.59 -9.65
N ARG A 53 0.89 10.17 -10.54
CA ARG A 53 1.20 9.08 -11.46
C ARG A 53 2.39 9.41 -12.34
N GLU A 54 2.42 10.63 -12.88
CA GLU A 54 3.55 11.05 -13.71
C GLU A 54 4.85 11.05 -12.93
N MET A 55 4.81 11.52 -11.69
CA MET A 55 5.98 11.51 -10.83
C MET A 55 6.45 10.07 -10.57
N CYS A 56 5.52 9.17 -10.31
CA CYS A 56 5.86 7.76 -10.09
C CYS A 56 6.50 7.14 -11.31
N GLU A 57 5.95 7.41 -12.49
CA GLU A 57 6.49 6.86 -13.74
C GLU A 57 7.91 7.34 -13.98
N LYS A 58 8.25 8.53 -13.53
CA LYS A 58 9.59 9.09 -13.74
C LYS A 58 10.56 8.72 -12.63
N LYS A 59 10.16 8.88 -11.38
CA LYS A 59 11.08 8.77 -10.24
C LYS A 59 11.03 7.42 -9.55
N VAL A 60 9.84 6.92 -9.26
CA VAL A 60 9.72 5.64 -8.56
C VAL A 60 10.20 4.51 -9.45
N SER A 61 9.79 4.52 -10.70
CA SER A 61 10.22 3.54 -11.68
C SER A 61 11.75 3.48 -11.79
N LYS A 62 12.38 4.64 -11.87
CA LYS A 62 13.83 4.71 -11.99
C LYS A 62 14.54 4.24 -10.73
N GLY A 63 14.02 4.65 -9.57
CA GLY A 63 14.59 4.23 -8.29
C GLY A 63 14.50 2.72 -8.11
N LEU A 64 13.39 2.13 -8.49
CA LEU A 64 13.23 0.67 -8.41
C LEU A 64 14.18 -0.05 -9.36
N GLU A 65 14.33 0.47 -10.56
CA GLU A 65 15.24 -0.12 -11.54
C GLU A 65 16.67 -0.17 -10.98
N GLN A 66 17.08 0.90 -10.30
CA GLN A 66 18.40 0.97 -9.69
C GLN A 66 18.58 -0.05 -8.57
N LYS A 67 17.49 -0.42 -7.91
CA LYS A 67 17.54 -1.40 -6.80
C LYS A 67 17.25 -2.82 -7.26
N GLY A 68 16.98 -3.01 -8.55
CA GLY A 68 16.66 -4.34 -9.06
C GLY A 68 15.22 -4.75 -8.91
N GLY A 69 14.33 -3.79 -8.68
CA GLY A 69 12.91 -4.06 -8.53
C GLY A 69 12.57 -4.59 -7.14
N ILE A 70 11.28 -4.81 -6.91
CA ILE A 70 10.79 -5.39 -5.66
C ILE A 70 10.73 -6.89 -5.82
N THR A 71 11.43 -7.63 -4.94
CA THR A 71 11.46 -9.09 -5.01
C THR A 71 10.57 -9.74 -3.96
N GLY A 72 10.17 -8.99 -2.93
CA GLY A 72 9.26 -9.53 -1.93
C GLY A 72 8.80 -8.44 -0.97
N TYR A 73 7.76 -8.77 -0.22
CA TYR A 73 7.27 -7.86 0.80
C TYR A 73 6.50 -8.63 1.86
N LYS A 74 6.39 -8.03 3.04
CA LYS A 74 5.67 -8.64 4.14
C LYS A 74 5.05 -7.54 4.98
N VAL A 75 3.74 -7.65 5.24
CA VAL A 75 3.06 -6.74 6.16
C VAL A 75 3.51 -7.10 7.57
N VAL A 76 4.10 -6.14 8.28
CA VAL A 76 4.62 -6.38 9.62
C VAL A 76 3.72 -5.81 10.72
N SER A 77 2.91 -4.81 10.41
CA SER A 77 1.94 -4.31 11.40
C SER A 77 0.82 -3.55 10.72
N GLU A 78 -0.33 -3.55 11.38
CA GLU A 78 -1.50 -2.74 11.00
C GLU A 78 -2.05 -2.15 12.28
N THR A 79 -2.14 -0.82 12.34
CA THR A 79 -2.65 -0.12 13.49
C THR A 79 -3.82 0.75 13.06
N ILE A 80 -4.96 0.60 13.73
CA ILE A 80 -6.16 1.38 13.44
C ILE A 80 -6.44 2.26 14.64
N SER A 81 -6.76 3.54 14.40
CA SER A 81 -7.03 4.50 15.48
C SER A 81 -8.25 4.05 16.28
N GLU A 82 -8.38 4.57 17.50
CA GLU A 82 -9.47 4.21 18.39
C GLU A 82 -10.84 4.51 17.78
N ASP A 83 -10.93 5.61 17.04
CA ASP A 83 -12.19 5.99 16.41
C ASP A 83 -12.44 5.27 15.09
N GLY A 84 -11.49 4.44 14.65
CA GLY A 84 -11.64 3.65 13.42
C GLY A 84 -11.54 4.43 12.13
N THR A 85 -11.05 5.67 12.16
CA THR A 85 -11.03 6.53 10.97
C THR A 85 -9.67 6.65 10.31
N GLN A 86 -8.61 6.20 10.97
CA GLN A 86 -7.24 6.28 10.43
C GLN A 86 -6.54 4.97 10.66
N ALA A 87 -5.59 4.67 9.79
CA ALA A 87 -4.80 3.45 9.92
C ALA A 87 -3.39 3.68 9.42
N THR A 88 -2.47 2.88 9.94
CA THR A 88 -1.08 2.85 9.48
C THR A 88 -0.70 1.39 9.28
N VAL A 89 -0.13 1.08 8.13
CA VAL A 89 0.37 -0.27 7.83
C VAL A 89 1.86 -0.15 7.57
N GLU A 90 2.65 -0.98 8.24
CA GLU A 90 4.08 -1.05 7.99
C GLU A 90 4.37 -2.31 7.20
N VAL A 91 5.14 -2.16 6.13
CA VAL A 91 5.46 -3.25 5.23
C VAL A 91 6.97 -3.31 5.06
N LEU A 92 7.53 -4.49 5.25
CA LEU A 92 8.94 -4.74 4.94
C LEU A 92 9.03 -5.06 3.46
N ILE A 93 9.77 -4.25 2.71
CA ILE A 93 9.93 -4.44 1.27
C ILE A 93 11.37 -4.85 0.99
N THR A 94 11.55 -5.91 0.21
CA THR A 94 12.87 -6.41 -0.18
C THR A 94 13.06 -6.17 -1.67
N TYR A 95 14.26 -5.71 -2.03
CA TYR A 95 14.59 -5.33 -3.39
C TYR A 95 15.57 -6.32 -4.02
N GLY A 96 15.75 -6.21 -5.33
CA GLY A 96 16.62 -7.11 -6.08
C GLY A 96 18.08 -7.06 -5.68
N ASP A 97 18.52 -5.94 -5.07
CA ASP A 97 19.88 -5.81 -4.56
C ASP A 97 20.03 -6.43 -3.15
N ALA A 98 19.01 -7.13 -2.69
CA ALA A 98 18.93 -7.81 -1.39
C ALA A 98 18.77 -6.84 -0.21
N GLU A 99 18.58 -5.55 -0.47
CA GLU A 99 18.30 -4.59 0.60
C GLU A 99 16.82 -4.60 0.94
N SER A 100 16.51 -4.24 2.17
CA SER A 100 15.13 -4.17 2.65
C SER A 100 14.90 -2.88 3.39
N GLU A 101 13.66 -2.43 3.38
CA GLU A 101 13.28 -1.25 4.15
C GLU A 101 11.85 -1.39 4.64
N ILE A 102 11.53 -0.67 5.72
CA ILE A 102 10.17 -0.61 6.24
C ILE A 102 9.51 0.64 5.64
N SER A 103 8.41 0.43 4.93
CA SER A 103 7.61 1.53 4.39
C SER A 103 6.32 1.65 5.18
N LYS A 104 5.92 2.87 5.46
CA LYS A 104 4.67 3.15 6.15
C LYS A 104 3.62 3.63 5.17
N PHE A 105 2.46 3.01 5.22
CA PHE A 105 1.32 3.38 4.41
C PHE A 105 0.26 3.94 5.35
N LYS A 106 -0.24 5.13 5.05
CA LYS A 106 -1.23 5.78 5.90
C LYS A 106 -2.56 5.85 5.18
N PHE A 107 -3.63 5.68 5.94
CA PHE A 107 -4.98 5.57 5.40
C PHE A 107 -5.97 6.40 6.19
N VAL A 108 -7.01 6.86 5.50
CA VAL A 108 -8.19 7.45 6.14
C VAL A 108 -9.40 6.66 5.65
N LYS A 109 -10.42 6.61 6.48
CA LYS A 109 -11.65 5.92 6.12
C LYS A 109 -12.65 6.93 5.56
N ASP A 110 -13.17 6.61 4.38
CA ASP A 110 -14.17 7.41 3.69
C ASP A 110 -15.41 6.53 3.54
N GLY A 111 -16.38 6.70 4.45
CA GLY A 111 -17.49 5.78 4.53
C GLY A 111 -17.00 4.41 4.97
N GLU A 112 -17.15 3.41 4.14
CA GLU A 112 -16.67 2.06 4.45
C GLU A 112 -15.40 1.70 3.67
N VAL A 113 -14.82 2.67 2.97
CA VAL A 113 -13.66 2.44 2.11
C VAL A 113 -12.44 3.12 2.69
N TRP A 114 -11.34 2.37 2.77
CA TRP A 114 -10.06 2.93 3.17
C TRP A 114 -9.36 3.51 1.94
N LYS A 115 -8.76 4.68 2.10
CA LYS A 115 -7.99 5.32 1.04
C LYS A 115 -6.65 5.75 1.59
N GLN A 116 -5.62 5.64 0.78
CA GLN A 116 -4.29 6.07 1.19
C GLN A 116 -4.20 7.59 1.22
N VAL A 117 -3.37 8.11 2.12
CA VAL A 117 -3.00 9.52 2.15
C VAL A 117 -1.49 9.60 2.18
N MET A 118 -0.95 10.74 1.73
CA MET A 118 0.49 10.90 1.72
C MET A 118 1.03 10.91 3.14
N ALA A 119 2.06 10.12 3.38
CA ALA A 119 2.75 10.11 4.66
C ALA A 119 3.63 11.35 4.77
N LYS A 120 3.71 11.91 5.97
CA LYS A 120 4.53 13.09 6.20
C LYS A 120 5.58 12.83 7.25
#